data_64167737b4a299352f9a34dd3796952f
#
_entry.id   64167737b4a299352f9a34dd3796952f
#
_cell.length_a   1.000
_cell.length_b   1.000
_cell.length_c   1.000
_cell.angle_alpha   90.00
_cell.angle_beta   90.00
_cell.angle_gamma   90.00
#
_symmetry.space_group_name_H-M   'P 1'
#
loop_
_entity.id
_entity.type
_entity.pdbx_description
1 polymer ?
#
loop_
_entity_poly.entity_id
_entity_poly.type
_entity_poly.pdbx_seq_one_letter_code
_entity_poly.pdbx_strand_id
1 'polypeptide(L)'
;MSRPEFDEYAANYDEIRKQSLGYLGKDLDYYARAKSRLVRKMIGGTVGSVLEFGCGIGSNVAQLRLEFPQAIVAGCDLSLESLSIARAHNPGVHFFSLSEEPPIKGGFDAVVAPNVLHHVAPDERDHVIDTIYEMVQPGGSIIIFEHNPYNPLVRRVVKNCPLDRNAVLLPLSESLSLVRRRFTLSAHGYTTFFPPLVSHLAFLEPWLAWLPLGGQYYVRGIRDQQCTATDSTWGNKS
;
A
#
# COMPACT_ATOMS: atom_id res chain seq x y z
N MET A 1 -21.71 14.40 -5.54
CA MET A 1 -20.42 13.73 -5.66
C MET A 1 -20.57 12.63 -6.69
N SER A 2 -19.69 12.51 -7.66
CA SER A 2 -19.69 11.41 -8.62
C SER A 2 -19.44 10.09 -7.87
N ARG A 3 -20.12 9.02 -8.27
CA ARG A 3 -19.93 7.68 -7.71
C ARG A 3 -18.47 7.26 -7.91
N PRO A 4 -17.78 6.67 -6.89
CA PRO A 4 -16.42 6.17 -7.07
C PRO A 4 -16.36 5.15 -8.22
N GLU A 5 -15.34 5.25 -9.06
CA GLU A 5 -15.17 4.38 -10.24
C GLU A 5 -15.22 2.88 -9.88
N PHE A 6 -14.67 2.52 -8.73
CA PHE A 6 -14.58 1.13 -8.26
C PHE A 6 -15.90 0.52 -7.79
N ASP A 7 -16.94 1.30 -7.50
CA ASP A 7 -18.25 0.76 -7.12
C ASP A 7 -18.85 -0.12 -8.22
N GLU A 8 -18.59 0.19 -9.49
CA GLU A 8 -19.08 -0.58 -10.64
C GLU A 8 -18.44 -1.97 -10.72
N TYR A 9 -17.21 -2.12 -10.24
CA TYR A 9 -16.41 -3.34 -10.38
C TYR A 9 -16.35 -4.19 -9.11
N ALA A 10 -16.80 -3.67 -7.97
CA ALA A 10 -16.62 -4.30 -6.66
C ALA A 10 -17.09 -5.76 -6.62
N ALA A 11 -18.29 -6.07 -7.18
CA ALA A 11 -18.85 -7.41 -7.16
C ALA A 11 -18.06 -8.45 -8.00
N ASN A 12 -17.35 -8.00 -9.04
CA ASN A 12 -16.64 -8.88 -9.98
C ASN A 12 -15.11 -8.63 -9.96
N TYR A 13 -14.61 -7.96 -8.93
CA TYR A 13 -13.25 -7.49 -8.84
C TYR A 13 -12.20 -8.59 -9.05
N ASP A 14 -12.31 -9.70 -8.33
CA ASP A 14 -11.37 -10.81 -8.43
C ASP A 14 -11.44 -11.52 -9.79
N GLU A 15 -12.63 -11.63 -10.38
CA GLU A 15 -12.81 -12.24 -11.70
C GLU A 15 -12.15 -11.38 -12.79
N ILE A 16 -12.33 -10.06 -12.73
CA ILE A 16 -11.70 -9.11 -13.65
C ILE A 16 -10.16 -9.19 -13.52
N ARG A 17 -9.64 -9.24 -12.29
CA ARG A 17 -8.19 -9.39 -12.05
C ARG A 17 -7.66 -10.70 -12.60
N LYS A 18 -8.34 -11.83 -12.36
CA LYS A 18 -7.95 -13.14 -12.90
C LYS A 18 -7.88 -13.12 -14.42
N GLN A 19 -8.90 -12.58 -15.07
CA GLN A 19 -8.96 -12.47 -16.54
C GLN A 19 -7.83 -11.59 -17.08
N SER A 20 -7.58 -10.42 -16.47
CA SER A 20 -6.54 -9.48 -16.89
C SER A 20 -5.12 -10.04 -16.76
N LEU A 21 -4.87 -10.82 -15.70
CA LEU A 21 -3.58 -11.47 -15.45
C LEU A 21 -3.40 -12.75 -16.27
N GLY A 22 -4.49 -13.38 -16.76
CA GLY A 22 -4.43 -14.65 -17.48
C GLY A 22 -3.68 -15.74 -16.71
N TYR A 23 -2.64 -16.33 -17.29
CA TYR A 23 -1.83 -17.36 -16.62
C TYR A 23 -1.12 -16.85 -15.35
N LEU A 24 -0.86 -15.55 -15.24
CA LEU A 24 -0.24 -14.94 -14.06
C LEU A 24 -1.24 -14.78 -12.91
N GLY A 25 -2.55 -14.81 -13.19
CA GLY A 25 -3.64 -14.64 -12.22
C GLY A 25 -4.15 -15.91 -11.57
N LYS A 26 -3.51 -17.06 -11.79
CA LYS A 26 -3.95 -18.33 -11.20
C LYS A 26 -3.97 -18.33 -9.67
N ASP A 27 -3.12 -17.53 -9.03
CA ASP A 27 -3.06 -17.33 -7.59
C ASP A 27 -2.99 -15.82 -7.30
N LEU A 28 -4.16 -15.19 -7.11
CA LEU A 28 -4.24 -13.75 -6.77
C LEU A 28 -3.63 -13.47 -5.38
N ASP A 29 -3.77 -14.42 -4.46
CA ASP A 29 -3.22 -14.30 -3.11
C ASP A 29 -1.69 -14.33 -3.09
N TYR A 30 -1.06 -14.91 -4.10
CA TYR A 30 0.40 -14.91 -4.21
C TYR A 30 0.99 -13.51 -4.11
N TYR A 31 0.43 -12.56 -4.89
CA TYR A 31 0.92 -11.17 -4.90
C TYR A 31 0.62 -10.44 -3.60
N ALA A 32 -0.53 -10.69 -2.99
CA ALA A 32 -0.89 -10.13 -1.69
C ALA A 32 0.04 -10.66 -0.59
N ARG A 33 0.29 -11.99 -0.56
CA ARG A 33 1.23 -12.63 0.37
C ARG A 33 2.65 -12.09 0.20
N ALA A 34 3.13 -11.97 -1.05
CA ALA A 34 4.47 -11.46 -1.33
C ALA A 34 4.66 -10.03 -0.80
N LYS A 35 3.68 -9.15 -1.05
CA LYS A 35 3.68 -7.76 -0.52
C LYS A 35 3.67 -7.75 1.01
N SER A 36 2.74 -8.46 1.63
CA SER A 36 2.61 -8.48 3.10
C SER A 36 3.88 -9.01 3.80
N ARG A 37 4.53 -10.05 3.25
CA ARG A 37 5.84 -10.54 3.72
C ARG A 37 6.94 -9.49 3.57
N LEU A 38 6.96 -8.79 2.43
CA LEU A 38 7.93 -7.72 2.22
C LEU A 38 7.70 -6.55 3.20
N VAL A 39 6.44 -6.17 3.44
CA VAL A 39 6.06 -5.19 4.48
C VAL A 39 6.58 -5.65 5.85
N ARG A 40 6.31 -6.91 6.23
CA ARG A 40 6.78 -7.48 7.51
C ARG A 40 8.30 -7.41 7.66
N LYS A 41 9.03 -7.75 6.58
CA LYS A 41 10.49 -7.68 6.53
C LYS A 41 11.01 -6.25 6.67
N MET A 42 10.38 -5.29 5.98
CA MET A 42 10.79 -3.87 6.00
C MET A 42 10.54 -3.23 7.37
N ILE A 43 9.38 -3.48 7.97
CA ILE A 43 9.05 -2.90 9.27
C ILE A 43 9.97 -3.47 10.35
N GLY A 44 10.29 -4.74 10.30
CA GLY A 44 11.01 -5.44 11.38
C GLY A 44 10.15 -5.52 12.64
N GLY A 45 10.71 -5.60 13.81
CA GLY A 45 10.15 -5.48 15.12
C GLY A 45 8.64 -5.76 15.33
N THR A 46 8.10 -5.36 16.47
CA THR A 46 6.68 -5.45 16.80
C THR A 46 6.01 -4.11 16.45
N VAL A 47 4.86 -4.16 15.81
CA VAL A 47 3.99 -3.00 15.56
C VAL A 47 2.62 -3.27 16.17
N GLY A 48 1.98 -2.23 16.69
CA GLY A 48 0.65 -2.31 17.30
C GLY A 48 -0.48 -2.15 16.29
N SER A 49 -0.22 -1.49 15.15
CA SER A 49 -1.26 -1.15 14.18
C SER A 49 -0.74 -1.04 12.75
N VAL A 50 -1.53 -1.56 11.80
CA VAL A 50 -1.25 -1.50 10.36
C VAL A 50 -2.53 -1.12 9.62
N LEU A 51 -2.45 -0.12 8.76
CA LEU A 51 -3.55 0.29 7.87
C LEU A 51 -3.21 -0.06 6.42
N GLU A 52 -4.16 -0.62 5.69
CA GLU A 52 -4.14 -0.64 4.24
C GLU A 52 -4.97 0.54 3.71
N PHE A 53 -4.32 1.47 3.03
CA PHE A 53 -4.93 2.61 2.35
C PHE A 53 -5.31 2.23 0.92
N GLY A 54 -6.58 2.44 0.53
CA GLY A 54 -7.11 1.96 -0.73
C GLY A 54 -7.27 0.42 -0.75
N CYS A 55 -7.90 -0.13 0.31
CA CYS A 55 -7.93 -1.58 0.54
C CYS A 55 -8.86 -2.35 -0.41
N GLY A 56 -9.71 -1.67 -1.19
CA GLY A 56 -10.69 -2.29 -2.07
C GLY A 56 -11.54 -3.34 -1.33
N ILE A 57 -11.61 -4.54 -1.86
CA ILE A 57 -12.37 -5.66 -1.26
C ILE A 57 -11.62 -6.38 -0.13
N GLY A 58 -10.48 -5.88 0.34
CA GLY A 58 -9.76 -6.36 1.51
C GLY A 58 -8.83 -7.57 1.30
N SER A 59 -8.47 -7.90 0.06
CA SER A 59 -7.63 -9.08 -0.25
C SER A 59 -6.23 -9.00 0.38
N ASN A 60 -5.57 -7.85 0.37
CA ASN A 60 -4.26 -7.70 1.02
C ASN A 60 -4.39 -7.58 2.55
N VAL A 61 -5.49 -6.98 3.06
CA VAL A 61 -5.78 -6.88 4.50
C VAL A 61 -5.77 -8.27 5.14
N ALA A 62 -6.38 -9.27 4.47
CA ALA A 62 -6.36 -10.66 4.94
C ALA A 62 -4.93 -11.18 5.13
N GLN A 63 -4.02 -10.87 4.19
CA GLN A 63 -2.62 -11.30 4.26
C GLN A 63 -1.81 -10.49 5.28
N LEU A 64 -2.09 -9.19 5.43
CA LEU A 64 -1.47 -8.37 6.50
C LEU A 64 -1.81 -8.90 7.89
N ARG A 65 -3.04 -9.36 8.14
CA ARG A 65 -3.41 -9.99 9.41
C ARG A 65 -2.59 -11.23 9.73
N LEU A 66 -2.27 -12.04 8.73
CA LEU A 66 -1.43 -13.24 8.91
C LEU A 66 0.02 -12.87 9.26
N GLU A 67 0.54 -11.82 8.65
CA GLU A 67 1.92 -11.37 8.90
C GLU A 67 2.06 -10.55 10.20
N PHE A 68 0.96 -9.92 10.67
CA PHE A 68 0.93 -9.08 11.88
C PHE A 68 -0.16 -9.53 12.87
N PRO A 69 -0.09 -10.78 13.40
CA PRO A 69 -1.16 -11.37 14.21
C PRO A 69 -1.40 -10.66 15.55
N GLN A 70 -0.44 -9.85 16.02
CA GLN A 70 -0.54 -9.09 17.28
C GLN A 70 -0.96 -7.64 17.06
N ALA A 71 -1.01 -7.17 15.79
CA ALA A 71 -1.36 -5.79 15.46
C ALA A 71 -2.86 -5.64 15.19
N ILE A 72 -3.38 -4.45 15.45
CA ILE A 72 -4.67 -4.02 14.91
C ILE A 72 -4.47 -3.76 13.41
N VAL A 73 -5.07 -4.59 12.58
CA VAL A 73 -5.06 -4.39 11.13
C VAL A 73 -6.39 -3.77 10.71
N ALA A 74 -6.34 -2.69 9.95
CA ALA A 74 -7.50 -1.98 9.42
C ALA A 74 -7.35 -1.72 7.91
N GLY A 75 -8.46 -1.38 7.26
CA GLY A 75 -8.48 -0.97 5.86
C GLY A 75 -9.34 0.26 5.64
N CYS A 76 -8.96 1.15 4.71
CA CYS A 76 -9.81 2.25 4.28
C CYS A 76 -9.88 2.35 2.76
N ASP A 77 -11.02 2.83 2.26
CA ASP A 77 -11.26 3.02 0.83
C ASP A 77 -12.29 4.14 0.59
N LEU A 78 -12.36 4.64 -0.63
CA LEU A 78 -13.41 5.58 -1.07
C LEU A 78 -14.72 4.85 -1.43
N SER A 79 -14.63 3.61 -1.93
CA SER A 79 -15.77 2.81 -2.38
C SER A 79 -16.46 2.11 -1.22
N LEU A 80 -17.67 2.55 -0.89
CA LEU A 80 -18.49 1.92 0.14
C LEU A 80 -18.91 0.49 -0.25
N GLU A 81 -19.11 0.23 -1.54
CA GLU A 81 -19.40 -1.09 -2.07
C GLU A 81 -18.23 -2.05 -1.83
N SER A 82 -17.01 -1.62 -2.16
CA SER A 82 -15.80 -2.40 -1.88
C SER A 82 -15.63 -2.67 -0.39
N LEU A 83 -15.85 -1.67 0.47
CA LEU A 83 -15.79 -1.82 1.93
C LEU A 83 -16.84 -2.80 2.47
N SER A 84 -18.04 -2.84 1.87
CA SER A 84 -19.06 -3.80 2.23
C SER A 84 -18.59 -5.25 1.99
N ILE A 85 -17.97 -5.50 0.84
CA ILE A 85 -17.38 -6.79 0.48
C ILE A 85 -16.19 -7.12 1.38
N ALA A 86 -15.32 -6.13 1.64
CA ALA A 86 -14.15 -6.29 2.51
C ALA A 86 -14.56 -6.73 3.92
N ARG A 87 -15.61 -6.14 4.50
CA ARG A 87 -16.16 -6.52 5.81
C ARG A 87 -16.69 -7.96 5.81
N ALA A 88 -17.37 -8.37 4.73
CA ALA A 88 -17.88 -9.73 4.60
C ALA A 88 -16.75 -10.78 4.52
N HIS A 89 -15.67 -10.46 3.79
CA HIS A 89 -14.54 -11.37 3.60
C HIS A 89 -13.58 -11.40 4.80
N ASN A 90 -13.55 -10.35 5.63
CA ASN A 90 -12.59 -10.21 6.73
C ASN A 90 -13.32 -9.91 8.06
N PRO A 91 -14.06 -10.87 8.63
CA PRO A 91 -14.77 -10.63 9.88
C PRO A 91 -13.80 -10.25 11.01
N GLY A 92 -14.18 -9.23 11.79
CA GLY A 92 -13.39 -8.72 12.89
C GLY A 92 -12.28 -7.74 12.50
N VAL A 93 -12.15 -7.37 11.22
CA VAL A 93 -11.31 -6.24 10.79
C VAL A 93 -12.12 -4.95 10.77
N HIS A 94 -11.50 -3.86 11.16
CA HIS A 94 -12.10 -2.53 11.08
C HIS A 94 -11.88 -1.94 9.68
N PHE A 95 -12.99 -1.69 8.96
CA PHE A 95 -12.99 -1.02 7.67
C PHE A 95 -13.75 0.29 7.75
N PHE A 96 -13.19 1.38 7.24
CA PHE A 96 -13.79 2.71 7.26
C PHE A 96 -13.62 3.44 5.93
N SER A 97 -14.54 4.36 5.65
CA SER A 97 -14.44 5.25 4.48
C SER A 97 -13.42 6.35 4.75
N LEU A 98 -12.73 6.81 3.70
CA LEU A 98 -11.82 7.96 3.80
C LEU A 98 -12.53 9.27 4.21
N SER A 99 -13.87 9.31 4.19
CA SER A 99 -14.68 10.40 4.73
C SER A 99 -14.95 10.28 6.24
N GLU A 100 -14.59 9.17 6.87
CA GLU A 100 -14.77 8.90 8.30
C GLU A 100 -13.46 9.12 9.07
N GLU A 101 -13.56 9.38 10.37
CA GLU A 101 -12.38 9.46 11.23
C GLU A 101 -11.70 8.08 11.37
N PRO A 102 -10.36 8.03 11.28
CA PRO A 102 -9.63 6.78 11.53
C PRO A 102 -9.90 6.23 12.95
N PRO A 103 -9.99 4.91 13.11
CA PRO A 103 -10.32 4.27 14.39
C PRO A 103 -9.22 4.42 15.45
N ILE A 104 -8.00 4.78 15.04
CA ILE A 104 -6.84 4.93 15.92
C ILE A 104 -6.44 6.40 15.97
N LYS A 105 -6.63 7.02 17.13
CA LYS A 105 -6.18 8.40 17.39
C LYS A 105 -4.65 8.44 17.45
N GLY A 106 -4.05 9.41 16.75
CA GLY A 106 -2.60 9.58 16.69
C GLY A 106 -1.90 8.85 15.54
N GLY A 107 -2.65 8.04 14.78
CA GLY A 107 -2.18 7.37 13.58
C GLY A 107 -1.70 5.92 13.77
N PHE A 108 -1.35 5.29 12.67
CA PHE A 108 -0.90 3.90 12.61
C PHE A 108 0.61 3.80 12.61
N ASP A 109 1.17 2.70 13.15
CA ASP A 109 2.60 2.39 13.07
C ASP A 109 3.06 2.19 11.63
N ALA A 110 2.20 1.63 10.79
CA ALA A 110 2.45 1.50 9.38
C ALA A 110 1.18 1.72 8.55
N VAL A 111 1.31 2.48 7.46
CA VAL A 111 0.30 2.61 6.42
C VAL A 111 0.86 2.05 5.13
N VAL A 112 0.16 1.06 4.56
CA VAL A 112 0.52 0.40 3.31
C VAL A 112 -0.46 0.84 2.23
N ALA A 113 0.04 1.39 1.12
CA ALA A 113 -0.76 1.84 -0.02
C ALA A 113 -0.37 1.05 -1.28
N PRO A 114 -0.99 -0.11 -1.53
CA PRO A 114 -0.64 -0.94 -2.66
C PRO A 114 -1.50 -0.63 -3.89
N ASN A 115 -0.88 -0.18 -4.97
CA ASN A 115 -1.54 0.09 -6.25
C ASN A 115 -2.66 1.14 -6.16
N VAL A 116 -2.40 2.25 -5.51
CA VAL A 116 -3.36 3.34 -5.29
C VAL A 116 -3.07 4.55 -6.17
N LEU A 117 -1.80 4.99 -6.20
CA LEU A 117 -1.46 6.29 -6.78
C LEU A 117 -1.63 6.36 -8.30
N HIS A 118 -1.60 5.22 -9.01
CA HIS A 118 -1.85 5.22 -10.44
C HIS A 118 -3.33 5.44 -10.81
N HIS A 119 -4.25 5.31 -9.83
CA HIS A 119 -5.67 5.67 -9.99
C HIS A 119 -5.95 7.14 -9.60
N VAL A 120 -4.96 7.83 -9.04
CA VAL A 120 -5.07 9.22 -8.63
C VAL A 120 -4.55 10.12 -9.73
N ALA A 121 -5.28 11.18 -10.06
CA ALA A 121 -4.83 12.19 -11.01
C ALA A 121 -3.46 12.76 -10.57
N PRO A 122 -2.51 12.99 -11.49
CA PRO A 122 -1.16 13.40 -11.12
C PRO A 122 -1.08 14.64 -10.23
N ASP A 123 -1.96 15.59 -10.41
CA ASP A 123 -2.08 16.83 -9.63
C ASP A 123 -2.70 16.63 -8.23
N GLU A 124 -3.38 15.51 -8.00
CA GLU A 124 -3.99 15.17 -6.71
C GLU A 124 -3.10 14.23 -5.87
N ARG A 125 -2.04 13.65 -6.42
CA ARG A 125 -1.17 12.69 -5.72
C ARG A 125 -0.52 13.26 -4.46
N ASP A 126 -0.15 14.52 -4.48
CA ASP A 126 0.40 15.21 -3.31
C ASP A 126 -0.60 15.25 -2.15
N HIS A 127 -1.87 15.53 -2.45
CA HIS A 127 -2.94 15.55 -1.45
C HIS A 127 -3.18 14.16 -0.83
N VAL A 128 -3.08 13.11 -1.64
CA VAL A 128 -3.17 11.72 -1.13
C VAL A 128 -2.00 11.40 -0.19
N ILE A 129 -0.79 11.83 -0.53
CA ILE A 129 0.38 11.66 0.37
C ILE A 129 0.19 12.45 1.68
N ASP A 130 -0.37 13.66 1.61
CA ASP A 130 -0.70 14.46 2.80
C ASP A 130 -1.74 13.74 3.67
N THR A 131 -2.78 13.18 3.07
CA THR A 131 -3.79 12.38 3.76
C THR A 131 -3.18 11.16 4.46
N ILE A 132 -2.30 10.44 3.78
CA ILE A 132 -1.60 9.28 4.37
C ILE A 132 -0.67 9.75 5.50
N TYR A 133 0.00 10.89 5.35
CA TYR A 133 0.87 11.44 6.39
C TYR A 133 0.14 11.66 7.71
N GLU A 134 -1.08 12.18 7.67
CA GLU A 134 -1.90 12.38 8.88
C GLU A 134 -2.32 11.05 9.53
N MET A 135 -2.40 9.96 8.74
CA MET A 135 -2.74 8.62 9.24
C MET A 135 -1.54 7.83 9.78
N VAL A 136 -0.30 8.26 9.52
CA VAL A 136 0.92 7.62 10.05
C VAL A 136 1.30 8.31 11.36
N GLN A 137 1.52 7.58 12.45
CA GLN A 137 2.00 8.19 13.71
C GLN A 137 3.45 8.69 13.59
N PRO A 138 3.90 9.63 14.45
CA PRO A 138 5.31 10.01 14.54
C PRO A 138 6.20 8.78 14.77
N GLY A 139 7.25 8.61 13.96
CA GLY A 139 8.10 7.42 13.95
C GLY A 139 7.54 6.23 13.14
N GLY A 140 6.28 6.29 12.71
CA GLY A 140 5.65 5.30 11.85
C GLY A 140 6.12 5.34 10.39
N SER A 141 5.65 4.42 9.60
CA SER A 141 6.08 4.25 8.20
C SER A 141 4.93 4.31 7.21
N ILE A 142 5.17 4.94 6.05
CA ILE A 142 4.42 4.69 4.83
C ILE A 142 5.15 3.66 3.96
N ILE A 143 4.41 2.75 3.32
CA ILE A 143 4.94 1.78 2.35
C ILE A 143 4.02 1.77 1.14
N ILE A 144 4.54 2.24 0.01
CA ILE A 144 3.82 2.29 -1.26
C ILE A 144 4.31 1.15 -2.14
N PHE A 145 3.39 0.49 -2.84
CA PHE A 145 3.68 -0.41 -3.95
C PHE A 145 2.98 0.09 -5.19
N GLU A 146 3.72 0.15 -6.32
CA GLU A 146 3.14 0.57 -7.59
C GLU A 146 3.63 -0.29 -8.75
N HIS A 147 2.87 -0.30 -9.83
CA HIS A 147 3.22 -0.96 -11.07
C HIS A 147 4.45 -0.31 -11.70
N ASN A 148 5.40 -1.15 -12.15
CA ASN A 148 6.56 -0.65 -12.86
C ASN A 148 6.22 -0.31 -14.33
N PRO A 149 6.18 0.99 -14.71
CA PRO A 149 5.82 1.40 -16.07
C PRO A 149 6.83 0.99 -17.14
N TYR A 150 8.05 0.60 -16.74
CA TYR A 150 9.09 0.15 -17.67
C TYR A 150 9.01 -1.35 -17.96
N ASN A 151 8.25 -2.11 -17.18
CA ASN A 151 8.05 -3.54 -17.43
C ASN A 151 7.00 -3.75 -18.53
N PRO A 152 7.35 -4.32 -19.71
CA PRO A 152 6.42 -4.44 -20.84
C PRO A 152 5.24 -5.39 -20.55
N LEU A 153 5.47 -6.41 -19.71
CA LEU A 153 4.43 -7.36 -19.34
C LEU A 153 3.36 -6.67 -18.46
N VAL A 154 3.80 -5.87 -17.49
CA VAL A 154 2.90 -5.07 -16.64
C VAL A 154 2.11 -4.07 -17.45
N ARG A 155 2.76 -3.34 -18.38
CA ARG A 155 2.06 -2.42 -19.28
C ARG A 155 0.95 -3.12 -20.08
N ARG A 156 1.20 -4.35 -20.55
CA ARG A 156 0.20 -5.15 -21.27
C ARG A 156 -0.96 -5.53 -20.35
N VAL A 157 -0.67 -5.97 -19.11
CA VAL A 157 -1.70 -6.34 -18.12
C VAL A 157 -2.58 -5.12 -17.80
N VAL A 158 -1.99 -4.00 -17.44
CA VAL A 158 -2.68 -2.75 -17.11
C VAL A 158 -3.55 -2.28 -18.29
N LYS A 159 -3.02 -2.28 -19.51
CA LYS A 159 -3.77 -1.87 -20.72
C LYS A 159 -5.03 -2.72 -20.95
N ASN A 160 -5.00 -4.01 -20.56
CA ASN A 160 -6.10 -4.94 -20.77
C ASN A 160 -7.01 -5.09 -19.54
N CYS A 161 -6.69 -4.43 -18.43
CA CYS A 161 -7.45 -4.49 -17.19
C CYS A 161 -8.53 -3.40 -17.19
N PRO A 162 -9.83 -3.74 -17.14
CA PRO A 162 -10.89 -2.74 -17.02
C PRO A 162 -10.77 -1.85 -15.79
N LEU A 163 -10.22 -2.39 -14.68
CA LEU A 163 -9.98 -1.64 -13.43
C LEU A 163 -8.95 -0.52 -13.61
N ASP A 164 -8.03 -0.69 -14.57
CA ASP A 164 -6.91 0.23 -14.80
C ASP A 164 -7.16 1.13 -16.04
N ARG A 165 -8.41 1.21 -16.54
CA ARG A 165 -8.76 1.97 -17.76
C ARG A 165 -8.24 3.40 -17.72
N ASN A 166 -8.38 4.07 -16.58
CA ASN A 166 -7.99 5.47 -16.36
C ASN A 166 -6.67 5.59 -15.61
N ALA A 167 -5.96 4.48 -15.38
CA ALA A 167 -4.72 4.47 -14.61
C ALA A 167 -3.60 5.23 -15.33
N VAL A 168 -2.93 6.10 -14.59
CA VAL A 168 -1.72 6.82 -15.02
C VAL A 168 -0.54 6.28 -14.23
N LEU A 169 0.17 5.30 -14.81
CA LEU A 169 1.33 4.68 -14.17
C LEU A 169 2.41 5.73 -13.87
N LEU A 170 2.99 5.64 -12.69
CA LEU A 170 4.06 6.53 -12.26
C LEU A 170 5.39 5.77 -12.12
N PRO A 171 6.53 6.37 -12.51
CA PRO A 171 7.84 5.77 -12.32
C PRO A 171 8.27 5.85 -10.85
N LEU A 172 9.20 4.96 -10.44
CA LEU A 172 9.78 4.97 -9.09
C LEU A 172 10.29 6.35 -8.66
N SER A 173 10.92 7.10 -9.58
CA SER A 173 11.43 8.45 -9.31
C SER A 173 10.35 9.44 -8.86
N GLU A 174 9.15 9.34 -9.43
CA GLU A 174 8.01 10.17 -9.03
C GLU A 174 7.51 9.80 -7.64
N SER A 175 7.31 8.51 -7.36
CA SER A 175 6.93 8.05 -6.01
C SER A 175 7.96 8.43 -4.95
N LEU A 176 9.26 8.37 -5.27
CA LEU A 176 10.31 8.84 -4.38
C LEU A 176 10.19 10.35 -4.12
N SER A 177 9.90 11.15 -5.15
CA SER A 177 9.70 12.60 -5.01
C SER A 177 8.50 12.91 -4.12
N LEU A 178 7.36 12.26 -4.37
CA LEU A 178 6.14 12.44 -3.58
C LEU A 178 6.37 12.10 -2.10
N VAL A 179 6.97 10.95 -1.80
CA VAL A 179 7.20 10.52 -0.41
C VAL A 179 8.19 11.44 0.30
N ARG A 180 9.27 11.90 -0.37
CA ARG A 180 10.28 12.81 0.23
C ARG A 180 9.71 14.14 0.72
N ARG A 181 8.56 14.56 0.25
CA ARG A 181 7.95 15.83 0.67
C ARG A 181 7.49 15.81 2.12
N ARG A 182 7.14 14.64 2.65
CA ARG A 182 6.55 14.47 3.98
C ARG A 182 7.28 13.48 4.87
N PHE A 183 8.06 12.58 4.28
CA PHE A 183 8.69 11.46 4.97
C PHE A 183 10.19 11.40 4.67
N THR A 184 10.96 10.95 5.64
CA THR A 184 12.35 10.56 5.42
C THR A 184 12.40 9.20 4.74
N LEU A 185 12.98 9.12 3.53
CA LEU A 185 13.09 7.87 2.79
C LEU A 185 13.98 6.87 3.55
N SER A 186 13.48 5.64 3.68
CA SER A 186 14.15 4.55 4.40
C SER A 186 14.57 3.39 3.48
N ALA A 187 13.71 3.02 2.52
CA ALA A 187 14.00 1.95 1.57
C ALA A 187 13.21 2.13 0.27
N HIS A 188 13.76 1.61 -0.82
CA HIS A 188 13.05 1.48 -2.09
C HIS A 188 13.68 0.38 -2.93
N GLY A 189 12.95 -0.11 -3.92
CA GLY A 189 13.47 -1.11 -4.84
C GLY A 189 12.37 -1.72 -5.70
N TYR A 190 12.78 -2.56 -6.64
CA TYR A 190 11.87 -3.33 -7.48
C TYR A 190 11.56 -4.68 -6.86
N THR A 191 10.37 -5.21 -7.14
CA THR A 191 9.84 -6.48 -6.60
C THR A 191 8.94 -7.15 -7.63
N THR A 192 8.43 -8.34 -7.30
CA THR A 192 7.54 -9.09 -8.21
C THR A 192 8.25 -9.49 -9.51
N PHE A 193 9.46 -10.02 -9.38
CA PHE A 193 10.23 -10.55 -10.51
C PHE A 193 9.70 -11.91 -10.96
N PHE A 194 9.19 -12.70 -10.04
CA PHE A 194 8.81 -14.09 -10.26
C PHE A 194 7.30 -14.24 -10.13
N PRO A 195 6.57 -14.58 -11.23
CA PRO A 195 5.16 -14.89 -11.16
C PRO A 195 4.92 -16.25 -10.45
N PRO A 196 3.66 -16.59 -10.09
CA PRO A 196 3.34 -17.81 -9.34
C PRO A 196 3.95 -19.09 -9.93
N LEU A 197 4.04 -19.20 -11.25
CA LEU A 197 4.58 -20.37 -11.95
C LEU A 197 6.06 -20.67 -11.57
N VAL A 198 6.84 -19.64 -11.28
CA VAL A 198 8.27 -19.73 -10.91
C VAL A 198 8.55 -19.16 -9.54
N SER A 199 7.55 -19.21 -8.65
CA SER A 199 7.60 -18.67 -7.29
C SER A 199 8.72 -19.26 -6.42
N HIS A 200 9.19 -20.47 -6.74
CA HIS A 200 10.34 -21.08 -6.07
C HIS A 200 11.64 -20.26 -6.23
N LEU A 201 11.72 -19.36 -7.20
CA LEU A 201 12.84 -18.43 -7.39
C LEU A 201 12.68 -17.11 -6.61
N ALA A 202 11.56 -16.88 -5.94
CA ALA A 202 11.29 -15.62 -5.23
C ALA A 202 12.31 -15.30 -4.13
N PHE A 203 13.06 -16.29 -3.63
CA PHE A 203 14.15 -16.06 -2.69
C PHE A 203 15.29 -15.20 -3.27
N LEU A 204 15.37 -15.07 -4.61
CA LEU A 204 16.36 -14.23 -5.30
C LEU A 204 15.94 -12.74 -5.36
N GLU A 205 14.68 -12.40 -5.11
CA GLU A 205 14.16 -11.03 -5.22
C GLU A 205 14.99 -9.98 -4.45
N PRO A 206 15.49 -10.25 -3.22
CA PRO A 206 16.27 -9.25 -2.48
C PRO A 206 17.56 -8.82 -3.20
N TRP A 207 18.19 -9.74 -3.96
CA TRP A 207 19.39 -9.41 -4.74
C TRP A 207 19.09 -8.73 -6.09
N LEU A 208 17.83 -8.78 -6.53
CA LEU A 208 17.36 -8.17 -7.78
C LEU A 208 16.69 -6.79 -7.54
N ALA A 209 16.50 -6.38 -6.30
CA ALA A 209 15.72 -5.18 -5.97
C ALA A 209 16.25 -3.86 -6.58
N TRP A 210 17.51 -3.82 -7.01
CA TRP A 210 18.10 -2.70 -7.73
C TRP A 210 17.76 -2.70 -9.24
N LEU A 211 17.32 -3.83 -9.79
CA LEU A 211 17.13 -4.03 -11.23
C LEU A 211 15.73 -3.57 -11.65
N PRO A 212 15.57 -2.63 -12.60
CA PRO A 212 14.27 -2.05 -12.98
C PRO A 212 13.44 -2.98 -13.89
N LEU A 213 13.48 -4.29 -13.65
CA LEU A 213 12.74 -5.32 -14.39
C LEU A 213 11.62 -5.96 -13.59
N GLY A 214 11.52 -5.71 -12.28
CA GLY A 214 10.41 -6.19 -11.46
C GLY A 214 9.06 -5.71 -11.97
N GLY A 215 8.01 -6.47 -11.73
CA GLY A 215 6.64 -6.09 -12.12
C GLY A 215 6.11 -4.91 -11.32
N GLN A 216 6.59 -4.76 -10.10
CA GLN A 216 6.26 -3.66 -9.20
C GLN A 216 7.52 -3.08 -8.59
N TYR A 217 7.38 -1.92 -7.96
CA TYR A 217 8.37 -1.34 -7.08
C TYR A 217 7.73 -0.96 -5.75
N TYR A 218 8.57 -0.70 -4.75
CA TYR A 218 8.14 -0.21 -3.45
C TYR A 218 8.96 1.00 -3.02
N VAL A 219 8.34 1.85 -2.21
CA VAL A 219 8.97 2.98 -1.51
C VAL A 219 8.54 2.96 -0.06
N ARG A 220 9.49 3.03 0.87
CA ARG A 220 9.24 3.20 2.29
C ARG A 220 9.74 4.56 2.75
N GLY A 221 8.87 5.32 3.42
CA GLY A 221 9.20 6.54 4.16
C GLY A 221 8.89 6.38 5.64
N ILE A 222 9.60 7.12 6.47
CA ILE A 222 9.37 7.20 7.92
C ILE A 222 8.90 8.62 8.25
N ARG A 223 7.82 8.75 9.01
CA ARG A 223 7.40 10.04 9.57
C ARG A 223 8.33 10.37 10.73
N ASP A 224 9.01 11.53 10.65
CA ASP A 224 9.93 11.95 11.69
C ASP A 224 9.21 12.07 13.04
N GLN A 225 9.91 11.73 14.12
CA GLN A 225 9.40 11.97 15.46
C GLN A 225 9.33 13.47 15.68
N GLN A 226 8.17 13.99 16.09
CA GLN A 226 8.11 15.37 16.57
C GLN A 226 9.02 15.44 17.80
N CYS A 227 10.08 16.26 17.73
CA CYS A 227 10.82 16.65 18.93
C CYS A 227 9.81 17.32 19.89
N THR A 228 9.36 16.59 20.90
CA THR A 228 8.69 17.23 22.03
C THR A 228 9.74 18.10 22.70
N ALA A 229 9.62 19.41 22.49
CA ALA A 229 10.41 20.40 23.22
C ALA A 229 9.97 20.39 24.71
N THR A 230 10.45 19.41 25.45
CA THR A 230 10.37 19.34 26.91
C THR A 230 11.72 18.87 27.40
N ASP A 231 12.62 19.86 27.61
CA ASP A 231 13.57 19.94 28.71
C ASP A 231 14.46 21.19 28.57
N SER A 232 13.84 22.36 28.69
CA SER A 232 14.59 23.57 29.03
C SER A 232 14.32 23.94 30.49
N THR A 233 14.60 23.03 31.42
CA THR A 233 14.86 23.39 32.82
C THR A 233 16.32 23.75 32.97
N TRP A 234 16.70 24.92 32.48
CA TRP A 234 17.89 25.57 32.97
C TRP A 234 17.64 25.99 34.43
N GLY A 235 18.19 25.20 35.34
CA GLY A 235 18.23 25.53 36.76
C GLY A 235 18.93 26.85 36.95
N ASN A 236 18.18 27.83 37.42
CA ASN A 236 18.68 29.05 37.99
C ASN A 236 19.41 28.69 39.28
N LYS A 237 20.74 28.71 39.29
CA LYS A 237 21.53 28.77 40.50
C LYS A 237 21.89 30.23 40.78
N SER A 238 21.17 30.82 41.69
CA SER A 238 21.60 31.96 42.50
C SER A 238 22.58 31.50 43.57
#